data_cc887b080963ae3fab34b608b31ac054
#
_entry.id   cc887b080963ae3fab34b608b31ac054
#
_cell.length_a   1.000
_cell.length_b   1.000
_cell.length_c   1.000
_cell.angle_alpha   90.00
_cell.angle_beta   90.00
_cell.angle_gamma   90.00
#
_symmetry.space_group_name_H-M   'P 1'
#
loop_
_entity.id
_entity.type
_entity.pdbx_description
1 polymer ?
#
loop_
_entity_poly.entity_id
_entity_poly.type
_entity_poly.pdbx_seq_one_letter_code
_entity_poly.pdbx_strand_id
1 'polypeptide(L)'
;MSTTTELSFTKGKTGVRASDFIAFVADRQTEQTLKSFVLEQSMPHVHIAVGTIDDTIAYVTKLERSPLFLLVDLHGSVMPLSDLGRLAEVCEPSVQVVALGERNDVGLFRSLLKLGVHDYLVKPLTVELLKRTINLADGKVAPVVRSRAGKTVAISGTRGGVGVTTVAVNLARHLADETHRRVALVDLNPYGGAANSLLGLKTNHGLTDVLQNFHRLDPQYVERTLVARNNRLFVLSSELEYGEYPQISEGALERILELLCDSFHYVIIDVGTRSDALANEAFDHAARVYLLADRSVHSAREAMRRLRFIEGRDNVPPTSVLLSNPSGGRGGKVQSADFSEAISRSVLHEIPYEPQAVAMAENLGEVPKDKSPQGFNHAITRIASDLTGQQLQPARSLLSRFSIRKR
;
A
#
# COMPACT_ATOMS: atom_id res chain seq x y z
N MET A 1 -6.04 31.91 -13.79
CA MET A 1 -5.22 32.33 -12.65
C MET A 1 -5.97 31.93 -11.38
N SER A 2 -5.63 30.76 -10.83
CA SER A 2 -6.25 30.21 -9.62
C SER A 2 -5.68 30.96 -8.41
N THR A 3 -6.52 31.70 -7.71
CA THR A 3 -6.15 32.36 -6.47
C THR A 3 -6.27 31.34 -5.32
N THR A 4 -5.15 30.75 -4.98
CA THR A 4 -4.99 29.88 -3.81
C THR A 4 -4.84 30.78 -2.59
N THR A 5 -5.78 30.72 -1.66
CA THR A 5 -5.64 31.42 -0.37
C THR A 5 -5.11 30.40 0.64
N GLU A 6 -3.81 30.40 0.86
CA GLU A 6 -3.17 29.70 1.97
C GLU A 6 -3.29 30.57 3.23
N LEU A 7 -4.06 30.11 4.21
CA LEU A 7 -4.06 30.65 5.55
C LEU A 7 -2.96 29.96 6.34
N SER A 8 -1.70 30.44 6.22
CA SER A 8 -0.60 29.99 7.04
C SER A 8 -0.39 30.91 8.23
N PHE A 9 -0.62 30.41 9.42
CA PHE A 9 -0.15 31.02 10.66
C PHE A 9 1.15 30.35 11.11
N THR A 10 2.20 31.18 11.27
CA THR A 10 3.53 30.96 11.87
C THR A 10 4.59 30.25 11.05
N LYS A 11 5.64 31.03 10.73
CA LYS A 11 6.97 30.61 10.31
C LYS A 11 7.68 29.81 11.41
N GLY A 12 7.81 28.51 11.21
CA GLY A 12 8.73 27.65 11.93
C GLY A 12 9.29 26.63 10.91
N LYS A 13 10.60 26.50 10.82
CA LYS A 13 11.36 25.67 9.89
C LYS A 13 10.89 24.22 9.86
N THR A 14 10.88 23.63 8.65
CA THR A 14 10.94 22.22 8.26
C THR A 14 9.62 21.44 8.20
N GLY A 15 9.32 20.93 6.99
CA GLY A 15 8.29 19.94 6.70
C GLY A 15 6.92 20.59 6.48
N VAL A 16 6.36 20.40 5.28
CA VAL A 16 4.96 20.73 5.03
C VAL A 16 4.13 19.90 6.02
N ARG A 17 3.59 20.53 7.06
CA ARG A 17 2.68 19.85 7.97
C ARG A 17 1.46 19.41 7.16
N ALA A 18 1.08 18.15 7.31
CA ALA A 18 -0.12 17.61 6.69
C ALA A 18 -1.31 18.50 7.04
N SER A 19 -2.11 18.85 6.04
CA SER A 19 -3.38 19.55 6.26
C SER A 19 -4.35 18.57 6.91
N ASP A 20 -4.95 18.92 8.04
CA ASP A 20 -5.93 18.05 8.71
C ASP A 20 -7.25 17.98 7.94
N PHE A 21 -7.57 19.06 7.22
CA PHE A 21 -8.76 19.18 6.39
C PHE A 21 -8.41 19.72 5.01
N ILE A 22 -8.82 19.01 3.98
CA ILE A 22 -8.65 19.41 2.58
C ILE A 22 -10.04 19.41 1.92
N ALA A 23 -10.34 20.45 1.14
CA ALA A 23 -11.57 20.53 0.38
C ALA A 23 -11.33 21.07 -1.04
N PHE A 24 -11.90 20.38 -2.02
CA PHE A 24 -11.99 20.84 -3.39
C PHE A 24 -13.47 20.95 -3.78
N VAL A 25 -13.90 22.14 -4.17
CA VAL A 25 -15.30 22.47 -4.48
C VAL A 25 -15.42 23.14 -5.82
N ALA A 26 -16.57 22.99 -6.48
CA ALA A 26 -16.79 23.51 -7.82
C ALA A 26 -17.13 25.01 -7.85
N ASP A 27 -17.65 25.57 -6.74
CA ASP A 27 -18.17 26.92 -6.71
C ASP A 27 -17.71 27.75 -5.50
N ARG A 28 -17.70 29.07 -5.67
CA ARG A 28 -17.24 30.03 -4.65
C ARG A 28 -18.17 30.14 -3.45
N GLN A 29 -19.46 29.85 -3.61
CA GLN A 29 -20.41 29.91 -2.50
C GLN A 29 -20.13 28.80 -1.52
N THR A 30 -19.90 27.57 -2.02
CA THR A 30 -19.50 26.41 -1.21
C THR A 30 -18.15 26.66 -0.56
N GLU A 31 -17.17 27.25 -1.28
CA GLU A 31 -15.87 27.63 -0.74
C GLU A 31 -16.00 28.59 0.46
N GLN A 32 -16.85 29.61 0.36
CA GLN A 32 -17.10 30.57 1.44
C GLN A 32 -17.71 29.89 2.67
N THR A 33 -18.69 29.00 2.47
CA THR A 33 -19.30 28.22 3.57
C THR A 33 -18.28 27.38 4.30
N LEU A 34 -17.38 26.73 3.57
CA LEU A 34 -16.28 25.95 4.15
C LEU A 34 -15.29 26.81 4.92
N LYS A 35 -14.93 27.98 4.39
CA LYS A 35 -14.07 28.95 5.10
C LYS A 35 -14.70 29.42 6.42
N SER A 36 -15.99 29.70 6.42
CA SER A 36 -16.72 30.07 7.64
C SER A 36 -16.71 28.92 8.66
N PHE A 37 -16.97 27.69 8.21
CA PHE A 37 -16.94 26.50 9.04
C PHE A 37 -15.55 26.28 9.70
N VAL A 38 -14.48 26.37 8.91
CA VAL A 38 -13.11 26.18 9.40
C VAL A 38 -12.71 27.23 10.42
N LEU A 39 -13.11 28.49 10.21
CA LEU A 39 -12.88 29.57 11.15
C LEU A 39 -13.62 29.34 12.48
N GLU A 40 -14.89 28.94 12.43
CA GLU A 40 -15.67 28.62 13.63
C GLU A 40 -15.11 27.42 14.40
N GLN A 41 -14.55 26.42 13.73
CA GLN A 41 -13.96 25.24 14.35
C GLN A 41 -12.48 25.44 14.76
N SER A 42 -11.88 26.57 14.44
CA SER A 42 -10.47 26.88 14.72
C SER A 42 -9.50 25.78 14.19
N MET A 43 -9.78 25.21 13.02
CA MET A 43 -8.96 24.16 12.42
C MET A 43 -7.60 24.70 11.97
N PRO A 44 -6.46 24.14 12.47
CA PRO A 44 -5.15 24.77 12.27
C PRO A 44 -4.52 24.55 10.87
N HIS A 45 -4.81 23.44 10.21
CA HIS A 45 -4.15 23.05 8.96
C HIS A 45 -5.19 22.70 7.90
N VAL A 46 -5.56 23.70 7.10
CA VAL A 46 -6.64 23.57 6.15
C VAL A 46 -6.20 24.02 4.77
N HIS A 47 -6.65 23.28 3.75
CA HIS A 47 -6.53 23.66 2.36
C HIS A 47 -7.90 23.62 1.69
N ILE A 48 -8.39 24.75 1.22
CA ILE A 48 -9.68 24.86 0.49
C ILE A 48 -9.40 25.52 -0.85
N ALA A 49 -9.78 24.85 -1.93
CA ALA A 49 -9.61 25.34 -3.30
C ALA A 49 -10.84 25.08 -4.16
N VAL A 50 -11.02 25.94 -5.17
CA VAL A 50 -11.98 25.67 -6.25
C VAL A 50 -11.29 24.81 -7.29
N GLY A 51 -11.87 23.65 -7.59
CA GLY A 51 -11.31 22.69 -8.53
C GLY A 51 -12.18 21.46 -8.69
N THR A 52 -11.73 20.56 -9.55
CA THR A 52 -12.40 19.31 -9.91
C THR A 52 -11.86 18.13 -9.07
N ILE A 53 -12.48 16.97 -9.23
CA ILE A 53 -11.97 15.73 -8.62
C ILE A 53 -10.57 15.36 -9.16
N ASP A 54 -10.25 15.67 -10.42
CA ASP A 54 -8.93 15.44 -10.99
C ASP A 54 -7.88 16.37 -10.36
N ASP A 55 -8.23 17.62 -10.05
CA ASP A 55 -7.37 18.53 -9.29
C ASP A 55 -7.13 18.01 -7.87
N THR A 56 -8.18 17.44 -7.25
CA THR A 56 -8.08 16.79 -5.93
C THR A 56 -7.09 15.62 -5.97
N ILE A 57 -7.23 14.71 -6.94
CA ILE A 57 -6.33 13.57 -7.13
C ILE A 57 -4.89 14.04 -7.33
N ALA A 58 -4.69 15.03 -8.22
CA ALA A 58 -3.37 15.58 -8.50
C ALA A 58 -2.72 16.25 -7.28
N TYR A 59 -3.53 16.88 -6.42
CA TYR A 59 -3.06 17.51 -5.20
C TYR A 59 -2.71 16.46 -4.13
N VAL A 60 -3.63 15.52 -3.83
CA VAL A 60 -3.43 14.48 -2.81
C VAL A 60 -2.24 13.59 -3.16
N THR A 61 -2.02 13.27 -4.43
CA THR A 61 -0.86 12.47 -4.88
C THR A 61 0.48 13.13 -4.54
N LYS A 62 0.55 14.46 -4.45
CA LYS A 62 1.77 15.21 -4.11
C LYS A 62 2.02 15.35 -2.62
N LEU A 63 1.01 15.06 -1.79
CA LEU A 63 1.14 15.20 -0.35
C LEU A 63 2.06 14.10 0.22
N GLU A 64 2.87 14.48 1.18
CA GLU A 64 3.70 13.54 1.95
C GLU A 64 2.87 12.70 2.93
N ARG A 65 1.78 13.27 3.46
CA ARG A 65 0.83 12.62 4.36
C ARG A 65 -0.59 13.01 3.96
N SER A 66 -1.48 12.03 3.96
CA SER A 66 -2.89 12.27 3.68
C SER A 66 -3.57 13.05 4.81
N PRO A 67 -4.63 13.85 4.49
CA PRO A 67 -5.42 14.57 5.49
C PRO A 67 -6.25 13.61 6.34
N LEU A 68 -6.75 14.08 7.47
CA LEU A 68 -7.78 13.36 8.23
C LEU A 68 -9.12 13.39 7.49
N PHE A 69 -9.50 14.56 6.96
CA PHE A 69 -10.72 14.77 6.23
C PHE A 69 -10.45 15.30 4.82
N LEU A 70 -11.11 14.71 3.85
CA LEU A 70 -11.09 15.15 2.46
C LEU A 70 -12.52 15.36 1.97
N LEU A 71 -12.90 16.60 1.70
CA LEU A 71 -14.17 16.94 1.08
C LEU A 71 -13.97 17.15 -0.42
N VAL A 72 -14.73 16.44 -1.25
CA VAL A 72 -14.65 16.51 -2.71
C VAL A 72 -16.01 16.72 -3.34
N ASP A 73 -16.09 17.71 -4.23
CA ASP A 73 -17.29 18.05 -4.98
C ASP A 73 -17.38 17.23 -6.26
N LEU A 74 -18.48 16.51 -6.43
CA LEU A 74 -18.78 15.68 -7.60
C LEU A 74 -19.51 16.45 -8.71
N HIS A 75 -19.63 17.77 -8.60
CA HIS A 75 -20.23 18.59 -9.64
C HIS A 75 -19.52 18.38 -10.97
N GLY A 76 -20.28 18.16 -12.04
CA GLY A 76 -19.75 17.90 -13.38
C GLY A 76 -19.19 16.50 -13.60
N SER A 77 -19.11 15.65 -12.59
CA SER A 77 -18.71 14.26 -12.77
C SER A 77 -19.79 13.44 -13.49
N VAL A 78 -19.43 12.86 -14.62
CA VAL A 78 -20.30 11.98 -15.41
C VAL A 78 -20.38 10.59 -14.77
N MET A 79 -19.28 10.13 -14.14
CA MET A 79 -19.15 8.81 -13.53
C MET A 79 -18.63 8.91 -12.08
N PRO A 80 -19.43 9.45 -11.14
CA PRO A 80 -18.98 9.76 -9.78
C PRO A 80 -18.42 8.55 -9.02
N LEU A 81 -18.93 7.34 -9.25
CA LEU A 81 -18.43 6.13 -8.62
C LEU A 81 -17.02 5.76 -9.13
N SER A 82 -16.78 5.90 -10.43
CA SER A 82 -15.47 5.65 -11.04
C SER A 82 -14.44 6.69 -10.58
N ASP A 83 -14.82 7.94 -10.55
CA ASP A 83 -13.94 9.05 -10.16
C ASP A 83 -13.56 8.97 -8.68
N LEU A 84 -14.50 8.64 -7.81
CA LEU A 84 -14.21 8.36 -6.40
C LEU A 84 -13.40 7.08 -6.22
N GLY A 85 -13.58 6.07 -7.08
CA GLY A 85 -12.72 4.91 -7.12
C GLY A 85 -11.25 5.30 -7.38
N ARG A 86 -11.00 6.17 -8.37
CA ARG A 86 -9.66 6.73 -8.67
C ARG A 86 -9.10 7.55 -7.50
N LEU A 87 -9.92 8.39 -6.88
CA LEU A 87 -9.52 9.15 -5.70
C LEU A 87 -9.15 8.22 -4.54
N ALA A 88 -9.93 7.19 -4.35
CA ALA A 88 -9.70 6.17 -3.32
C ALA A 88 -8.37 5.44 -3.46
N GLU A 89 -7.92 5.29 -4.69
CA GLU A 89 -6.62 4.65 -4.94
C GLU A 89 -5.43 5.49 -4.48
N VAL A 90 -5.57 6.81 -4.39
CA VAL A 90 -4.51 7.72 -3.95
C VAL A 90 -4.64 8.15 -2.48
N CYS A 91 -5.82 8.00 -1.87
CA CYS A 91 -6.05 8.31 -0.46
C CYS A 91 -5.66 7.13 0.44
N GLU A 92 -5.01 7.41 1.55
CA GLU A 92 -4.78 6.41 2.60
C GLU A 92 -6.11 5.87 3.15
N PRO A 93 -6.18 4.61 3.62
CA PRO A 93 -7.40 4.04 4.17
C PRO A 93 -7.99 4.81 5.34
N SER A 94 -7.16 5.50 6.12
CA SER A 94 -7.54 6.33 7.28
C SER A 94 -8.24 7.64 6.91
N VAL A 95 -8.19 8.07 5.64
CA VAL A 95 -8.79 9.35 5.21
C VAL A 95 -10.31 9.25 5.21
N GLN A 96 -10.96 10.17 5.91
CA GLN A 96 -12.41 10.29 5.87
C GLN A 96 -12.83 11.15 4.69
N VAL A 97 -13.33 10.50 3.63
CA VAL A 97 -13.78 11.18 2.42
C VAL A 97 -15.24 11.55 2.54
N VAL A 98 -15.55 12.85 2.46
CA VAL A 98 -16.91 13.36 2.37
C VAL A 98 -17.14 13.83 0.93
N ALA A 99 -18.12 13.26 0.26
CA ALA A 99 -18.49 13.66 -1.09
C ALA A 99 -19.59 14.71 -1.04
N LEU A 100 -19.52 15.68 -1.95
CA LEU A 100 -20.51 16.75 -2.12
C LEU A 100 -21.12 16.68 -3.51
N GLY A 101 -22.41 16.87 -3.64
CA GLY A 101 -23.08 16.86 -4.94
C GLY A 101 -24.44 17.54 -4.94
N GLU A 102 -25.10 17.54 -6.09
CA GLU A 102 -26.40 18.19 -6.27
C GLU A 102 -27.58 17.21 -6.28
N ARG A 103 -27.29 15.91 -6.47
CA ARG A 103 -28.32 14.89 -6.61
C ARG A 103 -28.71 14.32 -5.25
N ASN A 104 -29.98 14.47 -4.89
CA ASN A 104 -30.55 13.76 -3.75
C ASN A 104 -31.03 12.37 -4.19
N ASP A 105 -30.09 11.45 -4.39
CA ASP A 105 -30.34 10.10 -4.89
C ASP A 105 -29.88 9.07 -3.85
N VAL A 106 -30.82 8.31 -3.31
CA VAL A 106 -30.56 7.27 -2.31
C VAL A 106 -29.72 6.13 -2.89
N GLY A 107 -29.88 5.81 -4.18
CA GLY A 107 -29.08 4.77 -4.86
C GLY A 107 -27.62 5.17 -4.96
N LEU A 108 -27.38 6.42 -5.40
CA LEU A 108 -26.03 7.01 -5.42
C LEU A 108 -25.43 7.04 -4.01
N PHE A 109 -26.15 7.56 -3.03
CA PHE A 109 -25.72 7.61 -1.63
C PHE A 109 -25.25 6.25 -1.11
N ARG A 110 -26.08 5.21 -1.27
CA ARG A 110 -25.72 3.84 -0.84
C ARG A 110 -24.51 3.29 -1.58
N SER A 111 -24.36 3.60 -2.86
CA SER A 111 -23.22 3.16 -3.66
C SER A 111 -21.94 3.85 -3.23
N LEU A 112 -21.99 5.12 -2.88
CA LEU A 112 -20.87 5.90 -2.34
C LEU A 112 -20.42 5.37 -0.98
N LEU A 113 -21.34 5.07 -0.08
CA LEU A 113 -21.02 4.45 1.22
C LEU A 113 -20.35 3.09 1.04
N LYS A 114 -20.80 2.25 0.09
CA LYS A 114 -20.14 0.98 -0.24
C LYS A 114 -18.71 1.15 -0.78
N LEU A 115 -18.42 2.26 -1.42
CA LEU A 115 -17.06 2.62 -1.88
C LEU A 115 -16.18 3.17 -0.74
N GLY A 116 -16.72 3.33 0.49
CA GLY A 116 -15.99 3.85 1.64
C GLY A 116 -15.96 5.36 1.77
N VAL A 117 -16.86 6.04 1.08
CA VAL A 117 -17.12 7.45 1.36
C VAL A 117 -17.78 7.54 2.74
N HIS A 118 -17.25 8.43 3.59
CA HIS A 118 -17.75 8.61 4.96
C HIS A 118 -19.18 9.14 4.97
N ASP A 119 -19.45 10.15 4.15
CA ASP A 119 -20.78 10.73 3.99
C ASP A 119 -20.92 11.41 2.62
N TYR A 120 -22.18 11.63 2.20
CA TYR A 120 -22.49 12.36 0.98
C TYR A 120 -23.46 13.49 1.30
N LEU A 121 -23.01 14.72 1.10
CA LEU A 121 -23.76 15.92 1.37
C LEU A 121 -24.36 16.50 0.08
N VAL A 122 -25.59 16.93 0.16
CA VAL A 122 -26.28 17.55 -0.97
C VAL A 122 -26.26 19.08 -0.82
N LYS A 123 -25.90 19.77 -1.89
CA LYS A 123 -25.93 21.24 -1.94
C LYS A 123 -27.38 21.80 -1.85
N PRO A 124 -27.61 22.97 -1.22
CA PRO A 124 -26.63 23.91 -0.70
C PRO A 124 -26.01 23.44 0.63
N LEU A 125 -24.70 23.62 0.77
CA LEU A 125 -23.98 23.27 1.98
C LEU A 125 -24.21 24.29 3.08
N THR A 126 -24.45 23.82 4.32
CA THR A 126 -24.55 24.66 5.51
C THR A 126 -23.49 24.31 6.54
N VAL A 127 -23.13 25.29 7.39
CA VAL A 127 -22.15 25.09 8.45
C VAL A 127 -22.63 24.04 9.47
N GLU A 128 -23.95 24.03 9.77
CA GLU A 128 -24.53 23.04 10.69
C GLU A 128 -24.42 21.63 10.14
N LEU A 129 -24.63 21.42 8.84
CA LEU A 129 -24.51 20.13 8.19
C LEU A 129 -23.06 19.63 8.26
N LEU A 130 -22.09 20.50 7.99
CA LEU A 130 -20.66 20.18 8.12
C LEU A 130 -20.28 19.82 9.55
N LYS A 131 -20.73 20.61 10.55
CA LYS A 131 -20.49 20.31 11.96
C LYS A 131 -21.01 18.92 12.33
N ARG A 132 -22.22 18.59 11.90
CA ARG A 132 -22.82 17.29 12.17
C ARG A 132 -22.01 16.16 11.53
N THR A 133 -21.63 16.28 10.27
CA THR A 133 -20.87 15.25 9.54
C THR A 133 -19.47 15.04 10.12
N ILE A 134 -18.75 16.11 10.43
CA ILE A 134 -17.38 16.03 10.96
C ILE A 134 -17.37 15.63 12.44
N ASN A 135 -18.32 16.11 13.26
CA ASN A 135 -18.42 15.67 14.67
C ASN A 135 -18.84 14.19 14.80
N LEU A 136 -19.58 13.65 13.83
CA LEU A 136 -19.87 12.21 13.76
C LEU A 136 -18.59 11.41 13.49
N ALA A 137 -17.64 12.01 12.78
CA ALA A 137 -16.36 11.42 12.46
C ALA A 137 -15.37 11.37 13.66
N ASP A 138 -15.50 12.28 14.63
CA ASP A 138 -14.65 12.34 15.84
C ASP A 138 -14.91 11.20 16.88
N GLY A 139 -15.56 10.12 16.49
CA GLY A 139 -15.56 8.87 17.26
C GLY A 139 -16.58 8.77 18.39
N LYS A 140 -17.58 9.63 18.45
CA LYS A 140 -18.70 9.51 19.41
C LYS A 140 -19.92 8.75 18.92
N VAL A 141 -19.91 8.24 17.70
CA VAL A 141 -20.96 7.38 17.13
C VAL A 141 -20.30 6.14 16.51
N ALA A 142 -20.97 4.99 16.63
CA ALA A 142 -20.52 3.65 16.26
C ALA A 142 -19.71 3.59 14.96
N PRO A 143 -18.68 2.76 14.88
CA PRO A 143 -17.83 2.66 13.70
C PRO A 143 -18.69 2.35 12.48
N VAL A 144 -18.81 3.33 11.59
CA VAL A 144 -19.27 3.06 10.22
C VAL A 144 -18.30 2.00 9.67
N VAL A 145 -18.85 0.90 9.19
CA VAL A 145 -18.09 -0.20 8.60
C VAL A 145 -17.02 0.40 7.67
N ARG A 146 -15.76 0.32 8.07
CA ARG A 146 -14.63 0.81 7.28
C ARG A 146 -14.57 -0.05 6.02
N SER A 147 -15.09 0.47 4.91
CA SER A 147 -15.15 -0.27 3.65
C SER A 147 -13.82 -0.31 2.91
N ARG A 148 -12.77 0.32 3.47
CA ARG A 148 -11.42 0.38 2.90
C ARG A 148 -10.39 0.05 3.96
N ALA A 149 -10.13 -1.23 4.13
CA ALA A 149 -8.92 -1.68 4.79
C ALA A 149 -7.79 -1.80 3.76
N GLY A 150 -6.56 -1.57 4.17
CA GLY A 150 -5.39 -1.90 3.37
C GLY A 150 -5.37 -3.38 3.00
N LYS A 151 -4.58 -3.72 1.99
CA LYS A 151 -4.46 -5.11 1.51
C LYS A 151 -3.20 -5.75 2.04
N THR A 152 -3.32 -6.89 2.67
CA THR A 152 -2.20 -7.73 3.08
C THR A 152 -1.74 -8.61 1.91
N VAL A 153 -0.43 -8.68 1.69
CA VAL A 153 0.19 -9.48 0.64
C VAL A 153 1.29 -10.32 1.27
N ALA A 154 1.07 -11.62 1.39
CA ALA A 154 2.08 -12.54 1.91
C ALA A 154 2.98 -13.05 0.78
N ILE A 155 4.29 -12.99 0.99
CA ILE A 155 5.28 -13.50 0.06
C ILE A 155 6.04 -14.62 0.75
N SER A 156 5.96 -15.82 0.19
CA SER A 156 6.60 -17.01 0.73
C SER A 156 7.44 -17.73 -0.32
N GLY A 157 8.40 -18.53 0.10
CA GLY A 157 9.29 -19.26 -0.79
C GLY A 157 9.29 -20.75 -0.55
N THR A 158 9.57 -21.52 -1.59
CA THR A 158 9.71 -22.98 -1.52
C THR A 158 10.96 -23.43 -0.79
N ARG A 159 12.01 -22.61 -0.77
CA ARG A 159 13.25 -22.83 -0.05
C ARG A 159 14.00 -21.53 0.22
N GLY A 160 15.02 -21.59 1.08
CA GLY A 160 15.93 -20.48 1.29
C GLY A 160 16.68 -20.09 0.01
N GLY A 161 16.93 -18.79 -0.16
CA GLY A 161 17.70 -18.28 -1.30
C GLY A 161 16.93 -18.14 -2.62
N VAL A 162 15.60 -18.39 -2.65
CA VAL A 162 14.79 -18.14 -3.86
C VAL A 162 14.46 -16.65 -4.08
N GLY A 163 14.82 -15.77 -3.14
CA GLY A 163 14.69 -14.31 -3.28
C GLY A 163 13.42 -13.72 -2.70
N VAL A 164 12.80 -14.35 -1.69
CA VAL A 164 11.56 -13.84 -1.05
C VAL A 164 11.75 -12.43 -0.54
N THR A 165 12.72 -12.19 0.32
CA THR A 165 13.01 -10.87 0.90
C THR A 165 13.37 -9.85 -0.18
N THR A 166 14.17 -10.23 -1.19
CA THR A 166 14.52 -9.36 -2.32
C THR A 166 13.28 -8.92 -3.09
N VAL A 167 12.33 -9.83 -3.35
CA VAL A 167 11.07 -9.50 -4.02
C VAL A 167 10.18 -8.66 -3.11
N ALA A 168 10.04 -9.02 -1.83
CA ALA A 168 9.22 -8.29 -0.87
C ALA A 168 9.67 -6.83 -0.73
N VAL A 169 10.96 -6.61 -0.53
CA VAL A 169 11.58 -5.28 -0.40
C VAL A 169 11.38 -4.45 -1.68
N ASN A 170 11.66 -5.03 -2.85
CA ASN A 170 11.57 -4.28 -4.10
C ASN A 170 10.11 -4.05 -4.56
N LEU A 171 9.18 -4.97 -4.25
CA LEU A 171 7.75 -4.74 -4.45
C LEU A 171 7.22 -3.62 -3.53
N ALA A 172 7.56 -3.65 -2.24
CA ALA A 172 7.19 -2.62 -1.29
C ALA A 172 7.76 -1.24 -1.70
N ARG A 173 9.02 -1.21 -2.14
CA ARG A 173 9.67 0.01 -2.65
C ARG A 173 8.97 0.53 -3.92
N HIS A 174 8.67 -0.33 -4.89
CA HIS A 174 7.99 0.05 -6.12
C HIS A 174 6.60 0.62 -5.84
N LEU A 175 5.82 -0.02 -4.96
CA LEU A 175 4.50 0.48 -4.56
C LEU A 175 4.59 1.85 -3.87
N ALA A 176 5.63 2.09 -3.06
CA ALA A 176 5.81 3.35 -2.36
C ALA A 176 6.33 4.47 -3.28
N ASP A 177 7.37 4.20 -4.06
CA ASP A 177 8.10 5.21 -4.81
C ASP A 177 7.44 5.52 -6.17
N GLU A 178 6.93 4.50 -6.89
CA GLU A 178 6.40 4.65 -8.25
C GLU A 178 4.86 4.79 -8.27
N THR A 179 4.16 4.07 -7.39
CA THR A 179 2.69 4.15 -7.33
C THR A 179 2.19 5.06 -6.21
N HIS A 180 3.11 5.66 -5.46
CA HIS A 180 2.83 6.59 -4.37
C HIS A 180 1.89 6.04 -3.28
N ARG A 181 1.92 4.73 -3.05
CA ARG A 181 1.15 4.09 -1.98
C ARG A 181 1.90 4.13 -0.65
N ARG A 182 1.17 4.26 0.44
CA ARG A 182 1.76 4.07 1.77
C ARG A 182 1.82 2.57 2.07
N VAL A 183 3.02 2.05 2.31
CA VAL A 183 3.31 0.61 2.40
C VAL A 183 4.00 0.31 3.72
N ALA A 184 3.52 -0.72 4.41
CA ALA A 184 4.25 -1.37 5.50
C ALA A 184 4.86 -2.67 5.00
N LEU A 185 6.15 -2.89 5.23
CA LEU A 185 6.84 -4.14 5.01
C LEU A 185 7.07 -4.81 6.36
N VAL A 186 6.50 -5.99 6.56
CA VAL A 186 6.65 -6.80 7.78
C VAL A 186 7.58 -7.96 7.47
N ASP A 187 8.77 -7.98 8.07
CA ASP A 187 9.74 -9.07 7.92
C ASP A 187 9.61 -10.04 9.09
N LEU A 188 9.03 -11.22 8.84
CA LEU A 188 8.80 -12.22 9.87
C LEU A 188 10.05 -13.04 10.26
N ASN A 189 11.22 -12.74 9.69
CA ASN A 189 12.46 -13.44 10.03
C ASN A 189 13.31 -12.63 11.03
N PRO A 190 13.22 -12.92 12.35
CA PRO A 190 13.91 -12.12 13.35
C PRO A 190 15.42 -12.42 13.50
N TYR A 191 15.94 -13.48 12.85
CA TYR A 191 17.35 -13.87 13.00
C TYR A 191 18.20 -13.55 11.79
N GLY A 192 17.63 -13.42 10.64
CA GLY A 192 18.34 -13.23 9.38
C GLY A 192 17.54 -12.39 8.41
N GLY A 193 16.57 -11.63 8.92
CA GLY A 193 15.76 -10.70 8.14
C GLY A 193 16.63 -9.60 7.54
N ALA A 194 16.69 -9.57 6.23
CA ALA A 194 17.54 -8.63 5.51
C ALA A 194 16.80 -7.39 5.04
N ALA A 195 15.51 -7.24 5.37
CA ALA A 195 14.69 -6.14 4.85
C ALA A 195 15.26 -4.76 5.17
N ASN A 196 15.68 -4.53 6.42
CA ASN A 196 16.31 -3.27 6.80
C ASN A 196 17.64 -3.03 6.08
N SER A 197 18.50 -4.04 6.01
CA SER A 197 19.80 -3.94 5.34
C SER A 197 19.63 -3.63 3.85
N LEU A 198 18.71 -4.30 3.16
CA LEU A 198 18.40 -4.09 1.74
C LEU A 198 17.82 -2.69 1.45
N LEU A 199 17.29 -2.03 2.47
CA LEU A 199 16.78 -0.65 2.39
C LEU A 199 17.76 0.39 2.95
N GLY A 200 18.94 -0.01 3.43
CA GLY A 200 19.91 0.88 4.05
C GLY A 200 19.43 1.45 5.40
N LEU A 201 18.56 0.73 6.10
CA LEU A 201 17.98 1.14 7.37
C LEU A 201 18.68 0.47 8.55
N LYS A 202 18.63 1.13 9.70
CA LYS A 202 19.06 0.52 10.95
C LYS A 202 18.02 -0.49 11.44
N THR A 203 18.50 -1.59 12.00
CA THR A 203 17.66 -2.60 12.63
C THR A 203 17.15 -2.13 13.99
N ASN A 204 16.04 -2.70 14.44
CA ASN A 204 15.46 -2.53 15.76
C ASN A 204 14.78 -3.83 16.21
N HIS A 205 14.14 -3.83 17.37
CA HIS A 205 13.37 -4.96 17.90
C HIS A 205 11.85 -4.79 17.68
N GLY A 206 11.44 -3.90 16.78
CA GLY A 206 10.06 -3.44 16.66
C GLY A 206 9.03 -4.54 16.47
N LEU A 207 9.29 -5.52 15.60
CA LEU A 207 8.36 -6.64 15.40
C LEU A 207 8.21 -7.48 16.67
N THR A 208 9.31 -7.84 17.30
CA THR A 208 9.28 -8.65 18.55
C THR A 208 8.57 -7.90 19.65
N ASP A 209 8.84 -6.60 19.80
CA ASP A 209 8.20 -5.75 20.81
C ASP A 209 6.67 -5.73 20.64
N VAL A 210 6.17 -5.55 19.43
CA VAL A 210 4.70 -5.54 19.18
C VAL A 210 4.08 -6.91 19.32
N LEU A 211 4.75 -7.99 18.89
CA LEU A 211 4.25 -9.36 19.05
C LEU A 211 4.15 -9.81 20.50
N GLN A 212 5.09 -9.41 21.34
CA GLN A 212 5.07 -9.73 22.77
C GLN A 212 4.08 -8.87 23.57
N ASN A 213 3.81 -7.64 23.12
CA ASN A 213 2.96 -6.69 23.82
C ASN A 213 1.62 -6.46 23.14
N PHE A 214 1.12 -7.43 22.37
CA PHE A 214 -0.07 -7.27 21.52
C PHE A 214 -1.34 -6.83 22.27
N HIS A 215 -1.47 -7.12 23.57
CA HIS A 215 -2.58 -6.66 24.41
C HIS A 215 -2.62 -5.15 24.65
N ARG A 216 -1.50 -4.46 24.40
CA ARG A 216 -1.37 -3.00 24.59
C ARG A 216 -1.24 -2.24 23.27
N LEU A 217 -1.45 -2.94 22.15
CA LEU A 217 -1.30 -2.33 20.85
C LEU A 217 -2.38 -1.30 20.59
N ASP A 218 -1.93 -0.09 20.34
CA ASP A 218 -2.70 0.96 19.73
C ASP A 218 -1.99 1.46 18.44
N PRO A 219 -2.66 2.24 17.60
CA PRO A 219 -2.06 2.74 16.35
C PRO A 219 -0.77 3.54 16.58
N GLN A 220 -0.69 4.32 17.67
CA GLN A 220 0.49 5.14 17.99
C GLN A 220 1.68 4.29 18.43
N TYR A 221 1.42 3.21 19.17
CA TYR A 221 2.47 2.29 19.59
C TYR A 221 3.06 1.58 18.36
N VAL A 222 2.22 1.04 17.48
CA VAL A 222 2.69 0.40 16.25
C VAL A 222 3.47 1.38 15.37
N GLU A 223 2.98 2.62 15.19
CA GLU A 223 3.67 3.63 14.38
C GLU A 223 5.08 3.96 14.90
N ARG A 224 5.30 3.94 16.21
CA ARG A 224 6.62 4.20 16.84
C ARG A 224 7.62 3.07 16.65
N THR A 225 7.16 1.84 16.43
CA THR A 225 8.04 0.67 16.22
C THR A 225 8.46 0.50 14.77
N LEU A 226 7.75 1.16 13.85
CA LEU A 226 8.07 1.15 12.43
C LEU A 226 9.33 1.97 12.14
N VAL A 227 10.22 1.42 11.32
CA VAL A 227 11.37 2.17 10.79
C VAL A 227 10.98 2.77 9.45
N ALA A 228 10.95 4.10 9.37
CA ALA A 228 10.62 4.80 8.14
C ALA A 228 11.83 4.84 7.19
N ARG A 229 11.67 4.35 5.94
CA ARG A 229 12.62 4.64 4.86
C ARG A 229 12.38 6.04 4.27
N ASN A 230 11.11 6.35 4.10
CA ASN A 230 10.62 7.65 3.68
C ASN A 230 9.17 7.83 4.16
N ASN A 231 8.48 8.85 3.70
CA ASN A 231 7.09 9.12 4.13
C ASN A 231 6.06 8.08 3.66
N ARG A 232 6.46 7.11 2.82
CA ARG A 232 5.54 6.13 2.21
C ARG A 232 5.92 4.67 2.45
N LEU A 233 7.18 4.37 2.76
CA LEU A 233 7.65 3.02 3.04
C LEU A 233 8.16 2.91 4.48
N PHE A 234 7.55 2.01 5.21
CA PHE A 234 7.84 1.73 6.61
C PHE A 234 8.13 0.24 6.77
N VAL A 235 9.05 -0.10 7.66
CA VAL A 235 9.46 -1.49 7.91
C VAL A 235 9.19 -1.84 9.36
N LEU A 236 8.54 -2.97 9.57
CA LEU A 236 8.39 -3.63 10.85
C LEU A 236 9.21 -4.92 10.82
N SER A 237 10.29 -4.95 11.54
CA SER A 237 11.22 -6.08 11.59
C SER A 237 11.83 -6.20 12.97
N SER A 238 12.60 -7.26 13.19
CA SER A 238 13.45 -7.43 14.38
C SER A 238 14.75 -8.05 13.98
N GLU A 239 15.80 -7.78 14.78
CA GLU A 239 17.06 -8.47 14.72
C GLU A 239 17.39 -8.94 16.14
N LEU A 240 17.29 -10.25 16.33
CA LEU A 240 17.51 -10.93 17.60
C LEU A 240 18.88 -11.60 17.61
N GLU A 241 19.49 -11.66 18.79
CA GLU A 241 20.68 -12.46 18.99
C GLU A 241 20.36 -13.97 18.89
N TYR A 242 21.29 -14.75 18.38
CA TYR A 242 21.13 -16.19 18.31
C TYR A 242 20.98 -16.78 19.73
N GLY A 243 19.90 -17.53 19.94
CA GLY A 243 19.56 -18.10 21.26
C GLY A 243 18.46 -17.34 21.99
N GLU A 244 18.03 -16.20 21.51
CA GLU A 244 16.81 -15.53 21.99
C GLU A 244 15.57 -16.14 21.33
N TYR A 245 14.61 -16.57 22.14
CA TYR A 245 13.35 -17.17 21.68
C TYR A 245 12.17 -16.40 22.27
N PRO A 246 11.69 -15.37 21.58
CA PRO A 246 10.59 -14.56 22.09
C PRO A 246 9.33 -15.41 22.20
N GLN A 247 8.64 -15.27 23.32
CA GLN A 247 7.29 -15.86 23.49
C GLN A 247 6.30 -15.00 22.71
N ILE A 248 5.69 -15.57 21.70
CA ILE A 248 4.71 -14.91 20.84
C ILE A 248 3.36 -15.57 21.09
N SER A 249 2.36 -14.76 21.36
CA SER A 249 0.99 -15.25 21.57
C SER A 249 0.30 -15.46 20.22
N GLU A 250 -0.58 -16.44 20.16
CA GLU A 250 -1.47 -16.65 19.03
C GLU A 250 -2.39 -15.44 18.83
N GLY A 251 -2.64 -15.05 17.58
CA GLY A 251 -3.42 -13.87 17.22
C GLY A 251 -2.65 -12.53 17.32
N ALA A 252 -1.38 -12.57 17.74
CA ALA A 252 -0.59 -11.35 17.86
C ALA A 252 -0.31 -10.69 16.51
N LEU A 253 0.05 -11.46 15.49
CA LEU A 253 0.27 -10.95 14.15
C LEU A 253 -1.01 -10.47 13.51
N GLU A 254 -2.11 -11.21 13.66
CA GLU A 254 -3.45 -10.80 13.22
C GLU A 254 -3.77 -9.38 13.68
N ARG A 255 -3.63 -9.12 14.99
CA ARG A 255 -3.92 -7.80 15.55
C ARG A 255 -3.03 -6.68 14.99
N ILE A 256 -1.76 -6.97 14.75
CA ILE A 256 -0.82 -6.03 14.13
C ILE A 256 -1.24 -5.74 12.68
N LEU A 257 -1.59 -6.77 11.91
CA LEU A 257 -2.02 -6.63 10.52
C LEU A 257 -3.30 -5.79 10.39
N GLU A 258 -4.27 -5.97 11.31
CA GLU A 258 -5.47 -5.14 11.36
C GLU A 258 -5.11 -3.64 11.53
N LEU A 259 -4.25 -3.31 12.53
CA LEU A 259 -3.84 -1.94 12.80
C LEU A 259 -3.04 -1.33 11.63
N LEU A 260 -2.19 -2.12 10.99
CA LEU A 260 -1.46 -1.69 9.80
C LEU A 260 -2.40 -1.44 8.62
N CYS A 261 -3.39 -2.31 8.39
CA CYS A 261 -4.36 -2.15 7.32
C CYS A 261 -5.26 -0.91 7.49
N ASP A 262 -5.41 -0.40 8.69
CA ASP A 262 -6.09 0.87 8.94
C ASP A 262 -5.32 2.10 8.42
N SER A 263 -3.99 2.00 8.33
CA SER A 263 -3.11 3.14 8.02
C SER A 263 -2.34 3.01 6.71
N PHE A 264 -2.20 1.80 6.17
CA PHE A 264 -1.41 1.51 4.98
C PHE A 264 -2.27 0.97 3.84
N HIS A 265 -1.95 1.34 2.59
CA HIS A 265 -2.62 0.78 1.41
C HIS A 265 -2.26 -0.69 1.19
N TYR A 266 -1.00 -1.02 1.45
CA TYR A 266 -0.48 -2.37 1.35
C TYR A 266 0.36 -2.71 2.57
N VAL A 267 0.17 -3.92 3.09
CA VAL A 267 1.01 -4.55 4.09
C VAL A 267 1.67 -5.75 3.42
N ILE A 268 2.93 -5.61 3.05
CA ILE A 268 3.71 -6.69 2.44
C ILE A 268 4.34 -7.50 3.56
N ILE A 269 4.08 -8.80 3.58
CA ILE A 269 4.56 -9.69 4.63
C ILE A 269 5.62 -10.63 4.02
N ASP A 270 6.86 -10.46 4.42
CA ASP A 270 7.94 -11.42 4.12
C ASP A 270 7.83 -12.61 5.06
N VAL A 271 7.18 -13.66 4.59
CA VAL A 271 7.01 -14.92 5.34
C VAL A 271 8.27 -15.78 5.22
N GLY A 272 9.11 -15.54 4.22
CA GLY A 272 10.25 -16.37 3.93
C GLY A 272 9.87 -17.83 3.64
N THR A 273 10.52 -18.77 4.30
CA THR A 273 10.21 -20.21 4.21
C THR A 273 9.54 -20.75 5.47
N ARG A 274 9.02 -19.88 6.33
CA ARG A 274 8.36 -20.26 7.58
C ARG A 274 7.13 -21.14 7.35
N SER A 275 6.82 -21.97 8.34
CA SER A 275 5.66 -22.87 8.38
C SER A 275 5.10 -23.01 9.80
N ASP A 276 5.35 -22.01 10.65
CA ASP A 276 4.92 -21.94 12.04
C ASP A 276 3.60 -21.13 12.20
N ALA A 277 3.22 -20.84 13.44
CA ALA A 277 1.99 -20.09 13.75
C ALA A 277 1.97 -18.71 13.07
N LEU A 278 3.08 -17.97 13.05
CA LEU A 278 3.14 -16.67 12.38
C LEU A 278 2.90 -16.77 10.87
N ALA A 279 3.44 -17.81 10.22
CA ALA A 279 3.14 -18.05 8.81
C ALA A 279 1.66 -18.39 8.59
N ASN A 280 1.05 -19.13 9.52
CA ASN A 280 -0.38 -19.44 9.48
C ASN A 280 -1.20 -18.15 9.54
N GLU A 281 -0.99 -17.32 10.54
CA GLU A 281 -1.67 -16.03 10.68
C GLU A 281 -1.46 -15.14 9.45
N ALA A 282 -0.23 -15.09 8.90
CA ALA A 282 0.05 -14.33 7.70
C ALA A 282 -0.75 -14.79 6.48
N PHE A 283 -0.95 -16.10 6.30
CA PHE A 283 -1.74 -16.65 5.19
C PHE A 283 -3.25 -16.47 5.42
N ASP A 284 -3.73 -16.62 6.66
CA ASP A 284 -5.16 -16.46 6.99
C ASP A 284 -5.65 -15.03 6.76
N HIS A 285 -4.76 -14.05 6.97
CA HIS A 285 -5.07 -12.64 6.78
C HIS A 285 -4.62 -12.08 5.43
N ALA A 286 -4.02 -12.90 4.55
CA ALA A 286 -3.55 -12.44 3.25
C ALA A 286 -4.70 -12.20 2.27
N ALA A 287 -4.80 -10.99 1.73
CA ALA A 287 -5.65 -10.69 0.57
C ALA A 287 -5.09 -11.30 -0.72
N ARG A 288 -3.77 -11.59 -0.75
CA ARG A 288 -3.07 -12.28 -1.84
C ARG A 288 -1.80 -12.95 -1.34
N VAL A 289 -1.46 -14.10 -1.91
CA VAL A 289 -0.20 -14.80 -1.66
C VAL A 289 0.61 -14.89 -2.95
N TYR A 290 1.89 -14.56 -2.88
CA TYR A 290 2.89 -14.87 -3.89
C TYR A 290 3.81 -15.96 -3.38
N LEU A 291 3.84 -17.09 -4.07
CA LEU A 291 4.74 -18.21 -3.77
C LEU A 291 5.92 -18.21 -4.74
N LEU A 292 7.10 -17.92 -4.23
CA LEU A 292 8.35 -17.97 -5.00
C LEU A 292 8.91 -19.37 -5.05
N ALA A 293 9.25 -19.82 -6.23
CA ALA A 293 9.91 -21.08 -6.50
C ALA A 293 11.08 -20.88 -7.46
N ASP A 294 12.05 -21.77 -7.43
CA ASP A 294 13.05 -21.84 -8.50
C ASP A 294 12.77 -23.04 -9.43
N ARG A 295 13.51 -23.11 -10.52
CA ARG A 295 13.32 -24.11 -11.57
C ARG A 295 14.02 -25.44 -11.22
N SER A 296 13.72 -26.00 -10.04
CA SER A 296 14.22 -27.29 -9.58
C SER A 296 13.08 -28.25 -9.22
N VAL A 297 13.33 -29.55 -9.32
CA VAL A 297 12.39 -30.59 -8.90
C VAL A 297 12.03 -30.47 -7.42
N HIS A 298 13.02 -30.13 -6.58
CA HIS A 298 12.79 -29.91 -5.16
C HIS A 298 11.79 -28.77 -4.93
N SER A 299 12.00 -27.65 -5.63
CA SER A 299 11.12 -26.47 -5.51
C SER A 299 9.71 -26.76 -6.03
N ALA A 300 9.55 -27.56 -7.08
CA ALA A 300 8.23 -27.98 -7.56
C ALA A 300 7.48 -28.83 -6.52
N ARG A 301 8.17 -29.77 -5.85
CA ARG A 301 7.57 -30.57 -4.76
C ARG A 301 7.15 -29.70 -3.57
N GLU A 302 8.01 -28.79 -3.15
CA GLU A 302 7.70 -27.87 -2.06
C GLU A 302 6.57 -26.88 -2.44
N ALA A 303 6.51 -26.41 -3.70
CA ALA A 303 5.43 -25.60 -4.19
C ALA A 303 4.08 -26.33 -4.09
N MET A 304 4.02 -27.61 -4.52
CA MET A 304 2.80 -28.42 -4.37
C MET A 304 2.35 -28.57 -2.91
N ARG A 305 3.31 -28.81 -2.00
CA ARG A 305 3.01 -28.95 -0.57
C ARG A 305 2.47 -27.66 0.03
N ARG A 306 3.10 -26.51 -0.28
CA ARG A 306 2.67 -25.20 0.20
C ARG A 306 1.35 -24.78 -0.41
N LEU A 307 1.11 -25.05 -1.68
CA LEU A 307 -0.17 -24.77 -2.32
C LEU A 307 -1.31 -25.53 -1.63
N ARG A 308 -1.14 -26.84 -1.39
CA ARG A 308 -2.13 -27.66 -0.64
C ARG A 308 -2.35 -27.13 0.77
N PHE A 309 -1.28 -26.70 1.44
CA PHE A 309 -1.37 -26.12 2.78
C PHE A 309 -2.16 -24.81 2.82
N ILE A 310 -1.95 -23.93 1.82
CA ILE A 310 -2.69 -22.69 1.70
C ILE A 310 -4.14 -22.94 1.27
N GLU A 311 -4.37 -23.88 0.39
CA GLU A 311 -5.71 -24.29 -0.10
C GLU A 311 -6.58 -24.99 0.97
N GLY A 312 -5.97 -25.58 1.96
CA GLY A 312 -6.66 -26.24 3.08
C GLY A 312 -7.19 -25.28 4.15
N ARG A 313 -7.12 -23.96 3.94
CA ARG A 313 -7.58 -22.96 4.90
C ARG A 313 -9.06 -22.64 4.72
N ASP A 314 -9.70 -22.19 5.78
CA ASP A 314 -11.13 -21.79 5.75
C ASP A 314 -11.33 -20.59 4.80
N ASN A 315 -10.41 -19.63 4.82
CA ASN A 315 -10.37 -18.51 3.89
C ASN A 315 -9.16 -18.63 2.97
N VAL A 316 -9.35 -19.23 1.80
CA VAL A 316 -8.27 -19.49 0.84
C VAL A 316 -7.87 -18.21 0.12
N PRO A 317 -6.68 -17.65 0.37
CA PRO A 317 -6.24 -16.45 -0.33
C PRO A 317 -5.90 -16.75 -1.79
N PRO A 318 -6.22 -15.85 -2.73
CA PRO A 318 -5.74 -15.93 -4.11
C PRO A 318 -4.22 -16.07 -4.15
N THR A 319 -3.72 -17.22 -4.63
CA THR A 319 -2.30 -17.56 -4.62
C THR A 319 -1.76 -17.63 -6.03
N SER A 320 -0.66 -16.93 -6.28
CA SER A 320 0.07 -16.92 -7.55
C SER A 320 1.49 -17.41 -7.38
N VAL A 321 1.96 -18.22 -8.33
CA VAL A 321 3.33 -18.73 -8.32
C VAL A 321 4.23 -17.85 -9.18
N LEU A 322 5.37 -17.47 -8.62
CA LEU A 322 6.44 -16.73 -9.28
C LEU A 322 7.66 -17.63 -9.41
N LEU A 323 8.23 -17.75 -10.61
CA LEU A 323 9.50 -18.44 -10.80
C LEU A 323 10.66 -17.47 -10.72
N SER A 324 11.48 -17.62 -9.71
CA SER A 324 12.74 -16.91 -9.64
C SER A 324 13.87 -17.71 -10.31
N ASN A 325 14.87 -16.99 -10.75
CA ASN A 325 16.06 -17.59 -11.33
C ASN A 325 17.28 -17.17 -10.51
N PRO A 326 17.49 -17.74 -9.29
CA PRO A 326 18.52 -17.27 -8.36
C PRO A 326 19.94 -17.65 -8.79
N SER A 327 20.09 -18.48 -9.83
CA SER A 327 21.38 -18.91 -10.35
C SER A 327 21.39 -18.90 -11.89
N GLY A 328 22.44 -18.36 -12.50
CA GLY A 328 22.51 -18.12 -13.95
C GLY A 328 22.67 -19.35 -14.85
N GLY A 329 23.03 -20.53 -14.31
CA GLY A 329 23.26 -21.74 -15.12
C GLY A 329 22.01 -22.19 -15.87
N ARG A 330 22.18 -22.70 -17.09
CA ARG A 330 21.09 -23.30 -17.89
C ARG A 330 20.94 -24.82 -17.69
N GLY A 331 21.98 -25.48 -17.24
CA GLY A 331 22.01 -26.95 -17.04
C GLY A 331 21.19 -27.38 -15.81
N GLY A 332 20.45 -28.49 -15.94
CA GLY A 332 19.72 -29.11 -14.83
C GLY A 332 18.47 -28.38 -14.35
N LYS A 333 18.02 -27.34 -15.04
CA LYS A 333 16.78 -26.61 -14.69
C LYS A 333 15.57 -27.25 -15.38
N VAL A 334 14.48 -27.37 -14.61
CA VAL A 334 13.17 -27.73 -15.13
C VAL A 334 12.67 -26.62 -16.04
N GLN A 335 12.06 -26.96 -17.21
CA GLN A 335 11.44 -25.96 -18.06
C GLN A 335 10.22 -25.36 -17.34
N SER A 336 9.88 -24.10 -17.65
CA SER A 336 8.74 -23.41 -17.01
C SER A 336 7.42 -24.12 -17.28
N ALA A 337 7.25 -24.68 -18.47
CA ALA A 337 6.07 -25.46 -18.83
C ALA A 337 5.97 -26.75 -17.98
N ASP A 338 7.06 -27.53 -17.88
CA ASP A 338 7.10 -28.76 -17.09
C ASP A 338 6.89 -28.46 -15.60
N PHE A 339 7.43 -27.33 -15.12
CA PHE A 339 7.19 -26.88 -13.75
C PHE A 339 5.71 -26.57 -13.51
N SER A 340 5.07 -25.82 -14.43
CA SER A 340 3.64 -25.48 -14.35
C SER A 340 2.75 -26.72 -14.40
N GLU A 341 3.09 -27.70 -15.25
CA GLU A 341 2.41 -28.98 -15.31
C GLU A 341 2.55 -29.76 -14.00
N ALA A 342 3.75 -29.83 -13.44
CA ALA A 342 4.02 -30.54 -12.19
C ALA A 342 3.23 -29.97 -11.00
N ILE A 343 3.08 -28.65 -10.92
CA ILE A 343 2.29 -27.99 -9.86
C ILE A 343 0.81 -27.85 -10.18
N SER A 344 0.37 -28.26 -11.39
CA SER A 344 -0.99 -28.12 -11.90
C SER A 344 -1.50 -26.68 -11.88
N ARG A 345 -0.61 -25.70 -12.05
CA ARG A 345 -0.93 -24.26 -12.06
C ARG A 345 -0.01 -23.49 -13.01
N SER A 346 -0.56 -22.44 -13.62
CA SER A 346 0.26 -21.51 -14.38
C SER A 346 1.18 -20.69 -13.50
N VAL A 347 2.39 -20.46 -13.97
CA VAL A 347 3.32 -19.48 -13.40
C VAL A 347 2.86 -18.09 -13.82
N LEU A 348 2.69 -17.19 -12.86
CA LEU A 348 2.23 -15.82 -13.16
C LEU A 348 3.33 -15.00 -13.84
N HIS A 349 4.53 -14.98 -13.27
CA HIS A 349 5.70 -14.27 -13.81
C HIS A 349 6.99 -15.05 -13.53
N GLU A 350 7.96 -14.84 -14.42
CA GLU A 350 9.35 -15.24 -14.21
C GLU A 350 10.19 -14.02 -13.85
N ILE A 351 11.02 -14.16 -12.81
CA ILE A 351 11.96 -13.14 -12.34
C ILE A 351 13.34 -13.50 -12.90
N PRO A 352 13.95 -12.66 -13.73
CA PRO A 352 15.21 -12.97 -14.38
C PRO A 352 16.38 -12.96 -13.39
N TYR A 353 17.48 -13.59 -13.79
CA TYR A 353 18.73 -13.62 -13.05
C TYR A 353 19.56 -12.36 -13.32
N GLU A 354 19.60 -11.45 -12.37
CA GLU A 354 20.33 -10.17 -12.45
C GLU A 354 21.24 -9.97 -11.23
N PRO A 355 22.22 -10.87 -11.00
CA PRO A 355 22.94 -10.93 -9.72
C PRO A 355 23.76 -9.66 -9.45
N GLN A 356 24.36 -9.07 -10.48
CA GLN A 356 25.16 -7.85 -10.30
C GLN A 356 24.30 -6.65 -9.91
N ALA A 357 23.17 -6.45 -10.60
CA ALA A 357 22.26 -5.34 -10.32
C ALA A 357 21.64 -5.47 -8.92
N VAL A 358 21.22 -6.70 -8.56
CA VAL A 358 20.62 -6.98 -7.24
C VAL A 358 21.66 -6.82 -6.13
N ALA A 359 22.83 -7.46 -6.24
CA ALA A 359 23.86 -7.39 -5.21
C ALA A 359 24.41 -5.97 -5.00
N MET A 360 24.58 -5.19 -6.06
CA MET A 360 24.98 -3.77 -5.92
C MET A 360 23.90 -2.95 -5.21
N ALA A 361 22.63 -3.18 -5.54
CA ALA A 361 21.52 -2.49 -4.92
C ALA A 361 21.41 -2.84 -3.43
N GLU A 362 21.56 -4.11 -3.08
CA GLU A 362 21.58 -4.60 -1.70
C GLU A 362 22.68 -3.94 -0.87
N ASN A 363 23.90 -3.87 -1.41
CA ASN A 363 25.03 -3.23 -0.72
C ASN A 363 24.86 -1.72 -0.50
N LEU A 364 24.09 -1.04 -1.34
CA LEU A 364 23.89 0.39 -1.30
C LEU A 364 22.54 0.82 -0.68
N GLY A 365 21.65 -0.14 -0.41
CA GLY A 365 20.26 0.18 -0.02
C GLY A 365 19.45 0.86 -1.13
N GLU A 366 19.84 0.66 -2.40
CA GLU A 366 19.26 1.31 -3.57
C GLU A 366 18.36 0.37 -4.39
N VAL A 367 17.72 0.92 -5.42
CA VAL A 367 16.97 0.15 -6.42
C VAL A 367 17.95 -0.55 -7.37
N PRO A 368 17.74 -1.83 -7.73
CA PRO A 368 18.54 -2.50 -8.74
C PRO A 368 18.54 -1.70 -10.06
N LYS A 369 19.72 -1.45 -10.63
CA LYS A 369 19.86 -0.74 -11.90
C LYS A 369 20.01 -1.76 -13.02
N ASP A 370 18.89 -2.23 -13.55
CA ASP A 370 18.87 -3.20 -14.64
C ASP A 370 19.41 -2.58 -15.92
N LYS A 371 20.17 -3.37 -16.68
CA LYS A 371 20.59 -3.02 -18.03
C LYS A 371 19.59 -3.47 -19.10
N SER A 372 18.73 -4.42 -18.74
CA SER A 372 17.74 -5.02 -19.65
C SER A 372 16.36 -4.37 -19.50
N PRO A 373 15.66 -4.06 -20.60
CA PRO A 373 14.27 -3.64 -20.55
C PRO A 373 13.32 -4.70 -19.95
N GLN A 374 13.76 -5.95 -19.87
CA GLN A 374 13.00 -7.08 -19.29
C GLN A 374 13.71 -7.63 -18.04
N GLY A 375 14.45 -6.79 -17.33
CA GLY A 375 15.21 -7.14 -16.15
C GLY A 375 14.36 -7.33 -14.90
N PHE A 376 15.04 -7.36 -13.76
CA PHE A 376 14.43 -7.58 -12.46
C PHE A 376 13.36 -6.51 -12.13
N ASN A 377 13.65 -5.22 -12.36
CA ASN A 377 12.68 -4.15 -12.09
C ASN A 377 11.42 -4.26 -12.95
N HIS A 378 11.55 -4.70 -14.19
CA HIS A 378 10.39 -4.93 -15.05
C HIS A 378 9.50 -6.07 -14.48
N ALA A 379 10.11 -7.14 -13.96
CA ALA A 379 9.36 -8.21 -13.30
C ALA A 379 8.63 -7.69 -12.05
N ILE A 380 9.29 -6.88 -11.21
CA ILE A 380 8.65 -6.24 -10.05
C ILE A 380 7.50 -5.32 -10.48
N THR A 381 7.67 -4.52 -11.52
CA THR A 381 6.61 -3.66 -12.07
C THR A 381 5.40 -4.47 -12.54
N ARG A 382 5.60 -5.62 -13.18
CA ARG A 382 4.51 -6.52 -13.59
C ARG A 382 3.77 -7.09 -12.40
N ILE A 383 4.48 -7.55 -11.37
CA ILE A 383 3.87 -8.05 -10.11
C ILE A 383 3.05 -6.94 -9.44
N ALA A 384 3.59 -5.72 -9.39
CA ALA A 384 2.89 -4.57 -8.84
C ALA A 384 1.63 -4.21 -9.65
N SER A 385 1.69 -4.28 -10.99
CA SER A 385 0.56 -4.03 -11.87
C SER A 385 -0.57 -5.05 -11.66
N ASP A 386 -0.23 -6.33 -11.54
CA ASP A 386 -1.22 -7.37 -11.24
C ASP A 386 -1.85 -7.19 -9.85
N LEU A 387 -1.06 -6.74 -8.88
CA LEU A 387 -1.55 -6.48 -7.52
C LEU A 387 -2.47 -5.26 -7.46
N THR A 388 -2.13 -4.19 -8.17
CA THR A 388 -2.87 -2.92 -8.15
C THR A 388 -4.01 -2.88 -9.15
N GLY A 389 -4.01 -3.77 -10.15
CA GLY A 389 -4.95 -3.73 -11.29
C GLY A 389 -4.66 -2.59 -12.28
N GLN A 390 -3.54 -1.88 -12.13
CA GLN A 390 -3.14 -0.82 -13.04
C GLN A 390 -2.51 -1.42 -14.30
N GLN A 391 -3.00 -1.00 -15.47
CA GLN A 391 -2.37 -1.40 -16.73
C GLN A 391 -1.00 -0.73 -16.86
N LEU A 392 0.00 -1.52 -17.23
CA LEU A 392 1.32 -1.01 -17.61
C LEU A 392 1.14 -0.03 -18.76
N GLN A 393 1.42 1.26 -18.51
CA GLN A 393 1.53 2.19 -19.62
C GLN A 393 2.72 1.76 -20.47
N PRO A 394 2.54 1.56 -21.80
CA PRO A 394 3.67 1.25 -22.66
C PRO A 394 4.69 2.39 -22.51
N ALA A 395 5.95 2.04 -22.28
CA ALA A 395 7.04 2.99 -22.17
C ALA A 395 6.94 3.97 -23.34
N ARG A 396 6.71 5.26 -23.06
CA ARG A 396 6.66 6.28 -24.11
C ARG A 396 8.00 6.27 -24.81
N SER A 397 8.02 5.74 -26.03
CA SER A 397 9.19 5.74 -26.89
C SER A 397 9.69 7.18 -27.02
N LEU A 398 10.96 7.40 -26.68
CA LEU A 398 11.62 8.70 -26.86
C LEU A 398 11.59 9.22 -28.30
N LEU A 399 11.23 8.37 -29.25
CA LEU A 399 11.07 8.71 -30.67
C LEU A 399 9.85 9.60 -30.96
N SER A 400 8.84 9.65 -30.07
CA SER A 400 7.68 10.54 -30.26
C SER A 400 7.99 12.02 -29.99
N ARG A 401 9.15 12.35 -29.38
CA ARG A 401 9.57 13.73 -29.15
C ARG A 401 10.25 14.39 -30.37
N PHE A 402 10.61 13.62 -31.40
CA PHE A 402 11.29 14.14 -32.59
C PHE A 402 10.38 14.34 -33.82
N SER A 403 9.10 13.96 -33.75
CA SER A 403 8.19 14.07 -34.89
C SER A 403 7.38 15.38 -34.97
N ILE A 404 7.55 16.33 -34.02
CA ILE A 404 6.87 17.64 -34.08
C ILE A 404 7.93 18.74 -34.30
N ARG A 405 8.63 18.68 -35.43
CA ARG A 405 9.34 19.82 -35.98
C ARG A 405 9.55 19.65 -37.46
N LYS A 406 8.46 19.56 -38.24
CA LYS A 406 8.43 19.88 -39.67
C LYS A 406 6.97 20.14 -40.06
N ARG A 407 6.55 21.38 -39.90
CA ARG A 407 5.71 22.14 -40.85
C ARG A 407 5.64 23.58 -40.37
#